data_43f07b25047acedd07cf3139cb197181
#
_entry.id   43f07b25047acedd07cf3139cb197181
#
_cell.length_a   1.000
_cell.length_b   1.000
_cell.length_c   1.000
_cell.angle_alpha   90.00
_cell.angle_beta   90.00
_cell.angle_gamma   90.00
#
_symmetry.space_group_name_H-M   'P 1'
#
loop_
_entity.id
_entity.type
_entity.pdbx_description
1 polymer ?
#
loop_
_entity_poly.entity_id
_entity_poly.type
_entity_poly.pdbx_seq_one_letter_code
_entity_poly.pdbx_strand_id
1 'polypeptide(L)'
;MSKNGSMVCIERVEDIRSYPQIKSTLYSILAPFGEDIRIPPGGRAMIKLNLCLLKGPETGSTVEPMIAKALVEWLLEHFDLKKIYLAEADATHLGAEMAFRALGWYDVFGEQEKVEFFNLSEDQRVPVKSKFIPKLEMAKTMMEVDFLVSLAKLKTHTMQKITGIMKNQFGAIPYKYKIVHHRILGGATYDATAARFPDLCVIDGLIAMEGNGPTNGIPRRTKLLLASNDAVSMDHFCARLIGFRPGSIPPLRIAANNGLGSTVYEVRGNPPDPLNLKFRFLPKWKQLFKMGVGLLGRGVENEED
;
A
#
# COMPACT_ATOMS: atom_id res chain seq x y z
N MET A 1 12.43 11.94 12.29
CA MET A 1 13.34 11.90 11.13
C MET A 1 14.48 10.98 11.50
N SER A 2 14.72 9.89 10.73
CA SER A 2 15.84 8.99 10.99
C SER A 2 17.17 9.77 10.91
N LYS A 3 18.17 9.38 11.72
CA LYS A 3 19.51 9.97 11.69
C LYS A 3 20.21 9.71 10.33
N ASN A 4 19.79 8.67 9.63
CA ASN A 4 20.21 8.31 8.29
C ASN A 4 19.16 8.84 7.30
N GLY A 5 19.57 9.46 6.20
CA GLY A 5 18.68 9.98 5.16
C GLY A 5 17.65 8.96 4.66
N SER A 6 16.76 9.39 3.78
CA SER A 6 15.79 8.47 3.16
C SER A 6 16.48 7.44 2.27
N MET A 7 16.03 6.18 2.33
CA MET A 7 16.60 5.07 1.59
C MET A 7 15.50 4.20 0.97
N VAL A 8 15.76 3.68 -0.22
CA VAL A 8 14.93 2.69 -0.89
C VAL A 8 15.79 1.46 -1.20
N CYS A 9 15.44 0.33 -0.61
CA CYS A 9 16.04 -0.98 -0.92
C CYS A 9 15.16 -1.73 -1.92
N ILE A 10 15.78 -2.39 -2.88
CA ILE A 10 15.08 -3.17 -3.91
C ILE A 10 15.85 -4.44 -4.26
N GLU A 11 15.12 -5.56 -4.27
CA GLU A 11 15.67 -6.86 -4.67
C GLU A 11 14.69 -7.69 -5.49
N ARG A 12 15.23 -8.67 -6.20
CA ARG A 12 14.47 -9.60 -7.01
C ARG A 12 14.28 -10.93 -6.30
N VAL A 13 13.07 -11.46 -6.33
CA VAL A 13 12.73 -12.83 -5.92
C VAL A 13 12.73 -13.71 -7.17
N GLU A 14 13.61 -14.68 -7.24
CA GLU A 14 13.74 -15.52 -8.45
C GLU A 14 12.55 -16.46 -8.62
N ASP A 15 12.14 -17.14 -7.54
CA ASP A 15 10.92 -17.95 -7.52
C ASP A 15 9.88 -17.34 -6.56
N ILE A 16 8.89 -16.66 -7.13
CA ILE A 16 7.81 -16.01 -6.37
C ILE A 16 6.83 -16.98 -5.70
N ARG A 17 6.95 -18.29 -5.93
CA ARG A 17 6.16 -19.34 -5.25
C ARG A 17 6.91 -19.93 -4.07
N SER A 18 8.21 -19.69 -3.98
CA SER A 18 9.06 -20.16 -2.89
C SER A 18 9.01 -19.23 -1.69
N TYR A 19 8.28 -19.64 -0.64
CA TYR A 19 8.25 -18.88 0.61
C TYR A 19 9.65 -18.60 1.18
N PRO A 20 10.58 -19.57 1.24
CA PRO A 20 11.96 -19.30 1.69
C PRO A 20 12.66 -18.19 0.89
N GLN A 21 12.45 -18.11 -0.43
CA GLN A 21 13.03 -17.03 -1.23
C GLN A 21 12.36 -15.68 -0.99
N ILE A 22 11.02 -15.65 -0.85
CA ILE A 22 10.30 -14.43 -0.46
C ILE A 22 10.82 -13.93 0.89
N LYS A 23 10.93 -14.82 1.89
CA LYS A 23 11.41 -14.50 3.24
C LYS A 23 12.84 -13.97 3.20
N SER A 24 13.77 -14.70 2.58
CA SER A 24 15.18 -14.29 2.53
C SER A 24 15.39 -12.96 1.79
N THR A 25 14.68 -12.75 0.69
CA THR A 25 14.75 -11.49 -0.07
C THR A 25 14.15 -10.33 0.75
N LEU A 26 13.01 -10.56 1.43
CA LEU A 26 12.42 -9.55 2.30
C LEU A 26 13.39 -9.18 3.44
N TYR A 27 14.00 -10.16 4.10
CA TYR A 27 14.96 -9.92 5.18
C TYR A 27 16.16 -9.12 4.69
N SER A 28 16.69 -9.42 3.49
CA SER A 28 17.83 -8.67 2.93
C SER A 28 17.52 -7.19 2.70
N ILE A 29 16.32 -6.86 2.21
CA ILE A 29 15.93 -5.45 2.00
C ILE A 29 15.50 -4.75 3.29
N LEU A 30 15.15 -5.47 4.36
CA LEU A 30 14.81 -4.92 5.67
C LEU A 30 16.03 -4.72 6.56
N ALA A 31 17.08 -5.51 6.40
CA ALA A 31 18.29 -5.46 7.23
C ALA A 31 18.87 -4.03 7.40
N PRO A 32 18.96 -3.18 6.34
CA PRO A 32 19.50 -1.84 6.49
C PRO A 32 18.70 -0.90 7.41
N PHE A 33 17.45 -1.25 7.73
CA PHE A 33 16.58 -0.43 8.59
C PHE A 33 16.55 -0.92 10.04
N GLY A 34 16.92 -2.19 10.31
CA GLY A 34 16.78 -2.82 11.62
C GLY A 34 17.42 -2.06 12.77
N GLU A 35 18.61 -1.50 12.56
CA GLU A 35 19.33 -0.75 13.56
C GLU A 35 18.72 0.63 13.91
N ASP A 36 17.95 1.20 12.99
CA ASP A 36 17.30 2.51 13.15
C ASP A 36 15.88 2.41 13.76
N ILE A 37 15.25 1.24 13.66
CA ILE A 37 13.91 1.01 14.20
C ILE A 37 13.96 0.95 15.72
N ARG A 38 13.06 1.68 16.36
CA ARG A 38 12.90 1.71 17.81
C ARG A 38 11.46 1.41 18.17
N ILE A 39 11.23 0.23 18.73
CA ILE A 39 9.96 -0.18 19.29
C ILE A 39 10.19 -0.51 20.77
N PRO A 40 9.40 0.04 21.69
CA PRO A 40 9.57 -0.27 23.10
C PRO A 40 9.28 -1.75 23.38
N PRO A 41 9.92 -2.37 24.40
CA PRO A 41 9.58 -3.72 24.82
C PRO A 41 8.09 -3.84 25.15
N GLY A 42 7.44 -4.91 24.65
CA GLY A 42 5.99 -5.08 24.76
C GLY A 42 5.18 -4.13 23.85
N GLY A 43 5.83 -3.47 22.87
CA GLY A 43 5.19 -2.55 21.95
C GLY A 43 4.21 -3.21 21.00
N ARG A 44 3.39 -2.40 20.31
CA ARG A 44 2.40 -2.83 19.33
C ARG A 44 2.80 -2.36 17.94
N ALA A 45 2.78 -3.27 16.98
CA ALA A 45 3.00 -2.95 15.58
C ALA A 45 1.69 -3.10 14.78
N MET A 46 1.59 -2.39 13.66
CA MET A 46 0.49 -2.54 12.71
C MET A 46 1.06 -2.66 11.30
N ILE A 47 0.56 -3.63 10.53
CA ILE A 47 0.82 -3.75 9.10
C ILE A 47 -0.46 -3.38 8.37
N LYS A 48 -0.48 -2.18 7.75
CA LYS A 48 -1.59 -1.76 6.87
C LYS A 48 -1.44 -2.49 5.54
N LEU A 49 -2.38 -3.37 5.28
CA LEU A 49 -2.45 -4.18 4.06
C LEU A 49 -3.04 -3.40 2.88
N ASN A 50 -3.06 -3.98 1.68
CA ASN A 50 -3.70 -3.43 0.49
C ASN A 50 -4.66 -4.47 -0.10
N LEU A 51 -5.89 -4.53 0.41
CA LEU A 51 -6.94 -5.50 0.07
C LEU A 51 -8.17 -4.78 -0.48
N CYS A 52 -8.05 -4.20 -1.67
CA CYS A 52 -9.11 -3.35 -2.23
C CYS A 52 -10.24 -4.10 -2.95
N LEU A 53 -10.11 -5.42 -3.18
CA LEU A 53 -11.05 -6.28 -3.91
C LEU A 53 -10.91 -7.74 -3.46
N LEU A 54 -11.95 -8.55 -3.74
CA LEU A 54 -11.90 -10.01 -3.65
C LEU A 54 -11.23 -10.63 -4.89
N LYS A 55 -9.97 -10.24 -5.13
CA LYS A 55 -9.11 -10.79 -6.19
C LYS A 55 -7.77 -11.12 -5.58
N GLY A 56 -7.28 -12.33 -5.81
CA GLY A 56 -6.01 -12.79 -5.27
C GLY A 56 -4.79 -12.00 -5.77
N PRO A 57 -3.64 -12.19 -5.11
CA PRO A 57 -2.40 -11.48 -5.43
C PRO A 57 -1.87 -11.75 -6.84
N GLU A 58 -2.25 -12.87 -7.45
CA GLU A 58 -1.93 -13.27 -8.83
C GLU A 58 -2.50 -12.30 -9.88
N THR A 59 -3.54 -11.54 -9.52
CA THR A 59 -4.11 -10.50 -10.38
C THR A 59 -3.36 -9.18 -10.33
N GLY A 60 -2.42 -9.02 -9.39
CA GLY A 60 -1.74 -7.76 -9.09
C GLY A 60 -2.62 -6.73 -8.36
N SER A 61 -3.81 -7.13 -7.87
CA SER A 61 -4.75 -6.22 -7.20
C SER A 61 -4.47 -6.07 -5.71
N THR A 62 -4.15 -7.18 -5.04
CA THR A 62 -3.96 -7.27 -3.58
C THR A 62 -2.56 -7.76 -3.25
N VAL A 63 -2.10 -7.50 -2.04
CA VAL A 63 -0.78 -7.94 -1.58
C VAL A 63 -0.74 -9.44 -1.33
N GLU A 64 0.45 -10.01 -1.53
CA GLU A 64 0.75 -11.42 -1.32
C GLU A 64 0.82 -11.74 0.19
N PRO A 65 -0.02 -12.65 0.72
CA PRO A 65 -0.02 -12.99 2.15
C PRO A 65 1.33 -13.52 2.66
N MET A 66 2.11 -14.21 1.81
CA MET A 66 3.43 -14.73 2.19
C MET A 66 4.42 -13.62 2.50
N ILE A 67 4.31 -12.44 1.87
CA ILE A 67 5.13 -11.27 2.22
C ILE A 67 4.76 -10.77 3.60
N ALA A 68 3.46 -10.66 3.90
CA ALA A 68 3.01 -10.24 5.22
C ALA A 68 3.43 -11.24 6.31
N LYS A 69 3.40 -12.56 6.02
CA LYS A 69 3.89 -13.59 6.92
C LYS A 69 5.37 -13.41 7.22
N ALA A 70 6.20 -13.27 6.19
CA ALA A 70 7.63 -13.03 6.37
C ALA A 70 7.92 -11.72 7.13
N LEU A 71 7.11 -10.68 6.92
CA LEU A 71 7.23 -9.41 7.64
C LEU A 71 6.85 -9.55 9.13
N VAL A 72 5.79 -10.31 9.44
CA VAL A 72 5.42 -10.64 10.83
C VAL A 72 6.54 -11.43 11.51
N GLU A 73 7.06 -12.45 10.85
CA GLU A 73 8.19 -13.24 11.38
C GLU A 73 9.41 -12.36 11.64
N TRP A 74 9.77 -11.48 10.69
CA TRP A 74 10.88 -10.55 10.86
C TRP A 74 10.67 -9.60 12.07
N LEU A 75 9.47 -9.06 12.22
CA LEU A 75 9.14 -8.20 13.36
C LEU A 75 9.25 -8.94 14.69
N LEU A 76 8.76 -10.18 14.77
CA LEU A 76 8.80 -11.01 15.99
C LEU A 76 10.21 -11.51 16.34
N GLU A 77 11.06 -11.72 15.34
CA GLU A 77 12.46 -12.15 15.52
C GLU A 77 13.37 -11.00 16.00
N HIS A 78 13.04 -9.74 15.65
CA HIS A 78 13.91 -8.59 15.95
C HIS A 78 13.41 -7.70 17.09
N PHE A 79 12.11 -7.78 17.45
CA PHE A 79 11.51 -6.90 18.45
C PHE A 79 10.63 -7.68 19.44
N ASP A 80 10.71 -7.28 20.71
CA ASP A 80 9.79 -7.78 21.73
C ASP A 80 8.42 -7.09 21.57
N LEU A 81 7.53 -7.71 20.80
CA LEU A 81 6.20 -7.19 20.54
C LEU A 81 5.13 -7.93 21.33
N LYS A 82 4.21 -7.17 21.90
CA LYS A 82 3.00 -7.70 22.53
C LYS A 82 1.96 -8.11 21.48
N LYS A 83 1.82 -7.34 20.41
CA LYS A 83 0.78 -7.51 19.39
C LYS A 83 1.20 -6.95 18.04
N ILE A 84 0.82 -7.65 16.97
CA ILE A 84 0.89 -7.18 15.58
C ILE A 84 -0.52 -7.18 14.99
N TYR A 85 -1.00 -6.02 14.55
CA TYR A 85 -2.27 -5.90 13.83
C TYR A 85 -2.05 -6.02 12.33
N LEU A 86 -2.74 -6.96 11.69
CA LEU A 86 -2.89 -7.01 10.23
C LEU A 86 -4.15 -6.23 9.87
N ALA A 87 -3.99 -4.99 9.42
CA ALA A 87 -5.07 -4.03 9.37
C ALA A 87 -5.51 -3.67 7.94
N GLU A 88 -6.82 -3.56 7.76
CA GLU A 88 -7.45 -2.97 6.59
C GLU A 88 -8.68 -2.15 7.05
N ALA A 89 -9.18 -1.25 6.19
CA ALA A 89 -10.43 -0.55 6.42
C ALA A 89 -11.46 -0.94 5.37
N ASP A 90 -12.74 -0.86 5.72
CA ASP A 90 -13.81 -1.10 4.75
C ASP A 90 -13.66 -0.22 3.51
N ALA A 91 -13.80 -0.81 2.35
CA ALA A 91 -14.03 -0.10 1.09
C ALA A 91 -15.54 0.03 0.84
N THR A 92 -15.94 0.81 -0.17
CA THR A 92 -17.35 1.11 -0.47
C THR A 92 -18.22 -0.15 -0.60
N HIS A 93 -17.67 -1.20 -1.20
CA HIS A 93 -18.40 -2.45 -1.49
C HIS A 93 -17.75 -3.70 -0.87
N LEU A 94 -16.74 -3.52 0.00
CA LEU A 94 -16.01 -4.63 0.58
C LEU A 94 -15.64 -4.31 2.03
N GLY A 95 -16.14 -5.12 2.97
CA GLY A 95 -15.71 -5.09 4.36
C GLY A 95 -14.32 -5.71 4.52
N ALA A 96 -13.52 -5.17 5.42
CA ALA A 96 -12.16 -5.68 5.70
C ALA A 96 -12.19 -7.13 6.17
N GLU A 97 -13.11 -7.49 7.06
CA GLU A 97 -13.29 -8.86 7.56
C GLU A 97 -13.62 -9.84 6.42
N MET A 98 -14.50 -9.44 5.49
CA MET A 98 -14.82 -10.25 4.32
C MET A 98 -13.57 -10.45 3.44
N ALA A 99 -12.74 -9.41 3.28
CA ALA A 99 -11.49 -9.52 2.51
C ALA A 99 -10.51 -10.51 3.16
N PHE A 100 -10.34 -10.45 4.48
CA PHE A 100 -9.48 -11.39 5.22
C PHE A 100 -9.92 -12.84 5.01
N ARG A 101 -11.22 -13.14 5.16
CA ARG A 101 -11.75 -14.49 4.98
C ARG A 101 -11.65 -14.98 3.53
N ALA A 102 -12.21 -14.21 2.60
CA ALA A 102 -12.33 -14.65 1.21
C ALA A 102 -11.00 -14.75 0.46
N LEU A 103 -9.95 -14.02 0.92
CA LEU A 103 -8.61 -14.09 0.35
C LEU A 103 -7.69 -15.05 1.11
N GLY A 104 -8.20 -15.87 2.04
CA GLY A 104 -7.46 -16.92 2.73
C GLY A 104 -6.42 -16.43 3.74
N TRP A 105 -6.56 -15.19 4.25
CA TRP A 105 -5.58 -14.63 5.19
C TRP A 105 -5.53 -15.41 6.50
N TYR A 106 -6.68 -15.84 7.01
CA TYR A 106 -6.75 -16.65 8.23
C TYR A 106 -6.02 -18.00 8.09
N ASP A 107 -6.07 -18.63 6.91
CA ASP A 107 -5.40 -19.90 6.65
C ASP A 107 -3.86 -19.75 6.67
N VAL A 108 -3.35 -18.57 6.28
CA VAL A 108 -1.90 -18.29 6.25
C VAL A 108 -1.32 -18.05 7.64
N PHE A 109 -2.08 -17.40 8.53
CA PHE A 109 -1.58 -17.00 9.85
C PHE A 109 -1.98 -17.98 10.95
N GLY A 110 -3.04 -18.78 10.77
CA GLY A 110 -3.51 -19.70 11.79
C GLY A 110 -3.82 -19.00 13.12
N GLU A 111 -3.59 -19.70 14.23
CA GLU A 111 -3.76 -19.18 15.59
C GLU A 111 -2.44 -18.60 16.15
N GLN A 112 -1.87 -17.60 15.46
CA GLN A 112 -0.69 -16.89 16.01
C GLN A 112 -1.14 -15.92 17.10
N GLU A 113 -0.86 -16.24 18.35
CA GLU A 113 -1.31 -15.49 19.56
C GLU A 113 -1.00 -13.98 19.49
N LYS A 114 0.14 -13.60 18.90
CA LYS A 114 0.56 -12.20 18.79
C LYS A 114 0.01 -11.48 17.56
N VAL A 115 -0.71 -12.16 16.66
CA VAL A 115 -1.27 -11.59 15.43
C VAL A 115 -2.78 -11.43 15.53
N GLU A 116 -3.28 -10.26 15.15
CA GLU A 116 -4.71 -9.95 15.16
C GLU A 116 -5.12 -9.28 13.85
N PHE A 117 -6.18 -9.79 13.20
CA PHE A 117 -6.81 -9.12 12.08
C PHE A 117 -7.66 -7.96 12.59
N PHE A 118 -7.46 -6.78 12.03
CA PHE A 118 -8.03 -5.56 12.58
C PHE A 118 -8.74 -4.73 11.52
N ASN A 119 -10.05 -4.49 11.73
CA ASN A 119 -10.83 -3.60 10.88
C ASN A 119 -10.75 -2.16 11.40
N LEU A 120 -10.00 -1.31 10.70
CA LEU A 120 -9.85 0.11 11.04
C LEU A 120 -11.19 0.87 11.03
N SER A 121 -12.19 0.40 10.29
CA SER A 121 -13.50 1.06 10.21
C SER A 121 -14.38 0.84 11.44
N GLU A 122 -14.09 -0.19 12.21
CA GLU A 122 -14.81 -0.55 13.45
C GLU A 122 -14.16 0.03 14.70
N ASP A 123 -12.95 0.60 14.56
CA ASP A 123 -12.23 1.21 15.68
C ASP A 123 -12.82 2.54 16.12
N GLN A 124 -12.51 2.95 17.33
CA GLN A 124 -12.75 4.32 17.79
C GLN A 124 -12.04 5.30 16.86
N ARG A 125 -12.73 6.38 16.48
CA ARG A 125 -12.17 7.42 15.61
C ARG A 125 -11.66 8.59 16.44
N VAL A 126 -10.51 9.11 16.04
CA VAL A 126 -9.91 10.29 16.66
C VAL A 126 -9.65 11.37 15.61
N PRO A 127 -9.93 12.63 15.92
CA PRO A 127 -9.68 13.74 15.00
C PRO A 127 -8.18 13.94 14.81
N VAL A 128 -7.78 14.22 13.57
CA VAL A 128 -6.39 14.49 13.20
C VAL A 128 -6.27 15.79 12.41
N LYS A 129 -5.05 16.38 12.41
CA LYS A 129 -4.78 17.54 11.57
C LYS A 129 -4.85 17.15 10.10
N SER A 130 -5.55 17.96 9.29
CA SER A 130 -5.70 17.78 7.85
C SER A 130 -5.70 19.13 7.15
N LYS A 131 -5.30 19.13 5.88
CA LYS A 131 -5.23 20.33 5.04
C LYS A 131 -6.33 20.38 3.99
N PHE A 132 -6.74 19.23 3.49
CA PHE A 132 -7.66 19.08 2.35
C PHE A 132 -9.00 18.46 2.74
N ILE A 133 -9.00 17.54 3.72
CA ILE A 133 -10.22 16.92 4.23
C ILE A 133 -10.67 17.67 5.48
N PRO A 134 -11.81 18.37 5.45
CA PRO A 134 -12.36 18.97 6.66
C PRO A 134 -12.69 17.90 7.71
N LYS A 135 -12.21 18.10 8.95
CA LYS A 135 -12.50 17.20 10.10
C LYS A 135 -12.14 15.73 9.80
N LEU A 136 -10.94 15.48 9.28
CA LEU A 136 -10.44 14.12 9.11
C LEU A 136 -10.34 13.42 10.47
N GLU A 137 -10.83 12.21 10.52
CA GLU A 137 -10.64 11.29 11.65
C GLU A 137 -9.92 10.03 11.16
N MET A 138 -9.09 9.46 12.04
CA MET A 138 -8.39 8.20 11.80
C MET A 138 -8.73 7.20 12.91
N ALA A 139 -8.50 5.92 12.64
CA ALA A 139 -8.64 4.86 13.62
C ALA A 139 -7.66 5.06 14.79
N LYS A 140 -8.16 5.08 16.02
CA LYS A 140 -7.37 5.36 17.23
C LYS A 140 -6.20 4.39 17.37
N THR A 141 -6.44 3.10 17.21
CA THR A 141 -5.41 2.07 17.31
C THR A 141 -4.27 2.33 16.34
N MET A 142 -4.58 2.72 15.07
CA MET A 142 -3.55 3.06 14.09
C MET A 142 -2.72 4.28 14.51
N MET A 143 -3.34 5.25 15.19
CA MET A 143 -2.63 6.44 15.68
C MET A 143 -1.75 6.14 16.89
N GLU A 144 -2.09 5.12 17.68
CA GLU A 144 -1.44 4.78 18.94
C GLU A 144 -0.43 3.62 18.87
N VAL A 145 -0.37 2.86 17.76
CA VAL A 145 0.66 1.82 17.63
C VAL A 145 2.06 2.42 17.62
N ASP A 146 3.00 1.71 18.22
CA ASP A 146 4.39 2.13 18.33
C ASP A 146 5.13 2.07 16.99
N PHE A 147 4.68 1.18 16.09
CA PHE A 147 5.30 0.98 14.77
C PHE A 147 4.27 0.68 13.70
N LEU A 148 4.24 1.49 12.64
CA LEU A 148 3.33 1.32 11.51
C LEU A 148 4.11 0.92 10.25
N VAL A 149 3.79 -0.25 9.71
CA VAL A 149 4.25 -0.68 8.39
C VAL A 149 3.13 -0.49 7.37
N SER A 150 3.44 0.09 6.23
CA SER A 150 2.53 0.11 5.08
C SER A 150 2.99 -0.92 4.03
N LEU A 151 2.24 -2.00 3.87
CA LEU A 151 2.46 -3.02 2.85
C LEU A 151 1.52 -2.79 1.67
N ALA A 152 2.05 -2.27 0.57
CA ALA A 152 1.26 -1.89 -0.60
C ALA A 152 1.64 -2.67 -1.86
N LYS A 153 0.73 -2.72 -2.83
CA LYS A 153 0.93 -3.38 -4.13
C LYS A 153 1.49 -2.41 -5.15
N LEU A 154 2.50 -2.83 -5.92
CA LEU A 154 3.00 -2.07 -7.06
C LEU A 154 1.98 -2.11 -8.20
N LYS A 155 1.22 -1.05 -8.40
CA LYS A 155 0.18 -1.01 -9.43
C LYS A 155 -0.11 0.39 -9.96
N THR A 156 -0.53 0.45 -11.22
CA THR A 156 -1.09 1.67 -11.80
C THR A 156 -2.42 2.05 -11.12
N HIS A 157 -2.80 3.31 -11.26
CA HIS A 157 -4.08 3.83 -10.77
C HIS A 157 -4.62 4.85 -11.77
N THR A 158 -5.83 4.63 -12.30
CA THR A 158 -6.44 5.47 -13.33
C THR A 158 -6.48 6.97 -12.95
N MET A 159 -6.81 7.30 -11.70
CA MET A 159 -6.92 8.69 -11.25
C MET A 159 -5.59 9.28 -10.74
N GLN A 160 -4.73 8.47 -10.12
CA GLN A 160 -3.49 8.93 -9.48
C GLN A 160 -2.20 8.41 -10.11
N LYS A 161 -2.30 7.68 -11.23
CA LYS A 161 -1.22 7.01 -11.97
C LYS A 161 -0.62 5.82 -11.23
N ILE A 162 -0.32 5.95 -9.93
CA ILE A 162 0.20 4.85 -9.11
C ILE A 162 -0.66 4.66 -7.83
N THR A 163 -0.68 3.46 -7.30
CA THR A 163 -1.21 3.17 -5.97
C THR A 163 -0.15 3.46 -4.91
N GLY A 164 0.92 2.74 -4.81
CA GLY A 164 2.03 3.00 -3.87
C GLY A 164 1.62 3.06 -2.39
N ILE A 165 2.53 3.56 -1.56
CA ILE A 165 2.37 3.68 -0.11
C ILE A 165 1.37 4.78 0.27
N MET A 166 1.54 5.98 -0.30
CA MET A 166 0.66 7.11 0.05
C MET A 166 -0.81 6.79 -0.25
N LYS A 167 -1.10 6.17 -1.41
CA LYS A 167 -2.48 5.79 -1.75
C LYS A 167 -2.99 4.64 -0.88
N ASN A 168 -2.12 3.76 -0.38
CA ASN A 168 -2.47 2.75 0.60
C ASN A 168 -2.89 3.37 1.92
N GLN A 169 -2.23 4.45 2.36
CA GLN A 169 -2.62 5.21 3.55
C GLN A 169 -4.00 5.88 3.41
N PHE A 170 -4.36 6.38 2.23
CA PHE A 170 -5.74 6.83 1.97
C PHE A 170 -6.76 5.69 2.20
N GLY A 171 -6.39 4.44 1.92
CA GLY A 171 -7.19 3.26 2.23
C GLY A 171 -7.46 3.08 3.73
N ALA A 172 -6.59 3.59 4.60
CA ALA A 172 -6.73 3.48 6.06
C ALA A 172 -7.74 4.45 6.68
N ILE A 173 -8.24 5.44 5.93
CA ILE A 173 -9.33 6.30 6.40
C ILE A 173 -10.52 5.40 6.78
N PRO A 174 -11.07 5.50 8.03
CA PRO A 174 -12.03 4.53 8.54
C PRO A 174 -13.44 4.65 7.98
N TYR A 175 -13.69 5.64 7.09
CA TYR A 175 -15.01 5.81 6.50
C TYR A 175 -15.25 4.84 5.35
N LYS A 176 -16.39 4.14 5.36
CA LYS A 176 -16.78 3.22 4.29
C LYS A 176 -16.89 3.92 2.91
N TYR A 177 -17.47 5.10 2.88
CA TYR A 177 -17.72 5.87 1.64
C TYR A 177 -16.62 6.87 1.31
N LYS A 178 -15.36 6.45 1.31
CA LYS A 178 -14.19 7.28 0.94
C LYS A 178 -14.27 7.92 -0.44
N ILE A 179 -15.17 7.43 -1.30
CA ILE A 179 -15.38 7.92 -2.66
C ILE A 179 -15.75 9.41 -2.70
N VAL A 180 -16.34 9.94 -1.62
CA VAL A 180 -16.65 11.38 -1.50
C VAL A 180 -15.40 12.26 -1.64
N HIS A 181 -14.23 11.74 -1.29
CA HIS A 181 -12.96 12.44 -1.39
C HIS A 181 -12.28 12.33 -2.76
N HIS A 182 -12.90 11.64 -3.74
CA HIS A 182 -12.27 11.46 -5.06
C HIS A 182 -12.08 12.76 -5.83
N ARG A 183 -12.88 13.80 -5.56
CA ARG A 183 -12.69 15.14 -6.17
C ARG A 183 -11.40 15.81 -5.71
N ILE A 184 -10.94 15.51 -4.50
CA ILE A 184 -9.72 16.03 -3.88
C ILE A 184 -8.70 14.91 -3.61
N LEU A 185 -8.74 13.81 -4.38
CA LEU A 185 -8.04 12.57 -4.08
C LEU A 185 -6.53 12.74 -3.81
N GLY A 186 -5.85 13.65 -4.53
CA GLY A 186 -4.44 13.97 -4.29
C GLY A 186 -4.19 14.55 -2.90
N GLY A 187 -5.03 15.53 -2.51
CA GLY A 187 -4.99 16.15 -1.17
C GLY A 187 -5.41 15.20 -0.07
N ALA A 188 -6.47 14.41 -0.31
CA ALA A 188 -6.93 13.41 0.65
C ALA A 188 -5.90 12.30 0.90
N THR A 189 -5.16 11.90 -0.15
CA THR A 189 -4.03 10.96 -0.03
C THR A 189 -2.89 11.57 0.79
N TYR A 190 -2.58 12.85 0.56
CA TYR A 190 -1.60 13.59 1.37
C TYR A 190 -2.03 13.63 2.84
N ASP A 191 -3.25 14.05 3.15
CA ASP A 191 -3.76 14.18 4.52
C ASP A 191 -3.69 12.85 5.28
N ALA A 192 -4.14 11.76 4.68
CA ALA A 192 -4.09 10.44 5.30
C ALA A 192 -2.65 9.98 5.59
N THR A 193 -1.71 10.28 4.68
CA THR A 193 -0.30 9.96 4.87
C THR A 193 0.33 10.83 5.95
N ALA A 194 0.01 12.13 5.97
CA ALA A 194 0.54 13.08 6.94
C ALA A 194 -0.02 12.85 8.35
N ALA A 195 -1.26 12.38 8.47
CA ALA A 195 -1.90 12.08 9.75
C ALA A 195 -1.15 10.97 10.54
N ARG A 196 -0.79 9.89 9.86
CA ARG A 196 0.07 8.83 10.40
C ARG A 196 1.05 8.38 9.32
N PHE A 197 2.24 9.00 9.32
CA PHE A 197 3.30 8.63 8.39
C PHE A 197 3.82 7.23 8.75
N PRO A 198 3.91 6.28 7.80
CA PRO A 198 4.41 4.95 8.12
C PRO A 198 5.89 4.98 8.50
N ASP A 199 6.24 4.19 9.51
CA ASP A 199 7.61 4.06 9.98
C ASP A 199 8.45 3.18 9.05
N LEU A 200 7.79 2.22 8.37
CA LEU A 200 8.38 1.34 7.37
C LEU A 200 7.39 1.15 6.20
N CYS A 201 7.92 1.18 5.00
CA CYS A 201 7.18 1.00 3.75
C CYS A 201 7.67 -0.25 3.04
N VAL A 202 6.76 -1.14 2.65
CA VAL A 202 7.08 -2.32 1.85
C VAL A 202 6.19 -2.35 0.61
N ILE A 203 6.78 -2.57 -0.56
CA ILE A 203 6.07 -2.74 -1.82
C ILE A 203 6.18 -4.18 -2.31
N ASP A 204 5.02 -4.80 -2.44
CA ASP A 204 4.85 -6.06 -3.16
C ASP A 204 4.82 -5.80 -4.67
N GLY A 205 5.91 -6.09 -5.34
CA GLY A 205 6.07 -6.12 -6.79
C GLY A 205 6.28 -7.52 -7.33
N LEU A 206 5.95 -8.60 -6.61
CA LEU A 206 6.06 -9.96 -7.15
C LEU A 206 5.24 -10.10 -8.43
N ILE A 207 3.95 -9.82 -8.31
CA ILE A 207 3.04 -9.65 -9.44
C ILE A 207 2.41 -8.27 -9.30
N ALA A 208 2.90 -7.35 -10.09
CA ALA A 208 2.41 -5.96 -10.17
C ALA A 208 1.17 -5.88 -11.08
N MET A 209 0.56 -4.69 -11.18
CA MET A 209 -0.54 -4.46 -12.13
C MET A 209 -0.25 -3.24 -13.00
N GLU A 210 -0.40 -3.40 -14.30
CA GLU A 210 -0.32 -2.30 -15.27
C GLU A 210 -1.67 -2.01 -15.94
N GLY A 211 -1.79 -0.91 -16.65
CA GLY A 211 -3.01 -0.57 -17.42
C GLY A 211 -4.09 0.09 -16.58
N ASN A 212 -5.27 -0.50 -16.55
CA ASN A 212 -6.48 0.06 -15.94
C ASN A 212 -6.59 -0.26 -14.43
N GLY A 213 -5.48 -0.07 -13.68
CA GLY A 213 -5.51 -0.21 -12.21
C GLY A 213 -6.43 0.82 -11.53
N PRO A 214 -6.77 0.62 -10.26
CA PRO A 214 -6.19 -0.34 -9.32
C PRO A 214 -6.85 -1.74 -9.33
N THR A 215 -7.91 -1.96 -10.13
CA THR A 215 -8.79 -3.13 -9.98
C THR A 215 -8.96 -3.97 -11.25
N ASN A 216 -8.83 -3.36 -12.42
CA ASN A 216 -9.08 -3.97 -13.73
C ASN A 216 -7.89 -3.82 -14.69
N GLY A 217 -6.68 -3.80 -14.12
CA GLY A 217 -5.44 -3.81 -14.90
C GLY A 217 -5.04 -5.22 -15.34
N ILE A 218 -3.86 -5.32 -15.88
CA ILE A 218 -3.25 -6.56 -16.37
C ILE A 218 -2.14 -6.94 -15.39
N PRO A 219 -2.13 -8.17 -14.87
CA PRO A 219 -1.04 -8.63 -14.00
C PRO A 219 0.29 -8.67 -14.76
N ARG A 220 1.35 -8.27 -14.08
CA ARG A 220 2.70 -8.26 -14.63
C ARG A 220 3.69 -8.81 -13.61
N ARG A 221 4.32 -9.93 -13.93
CA ARG A 221 5.38 -10.51 -13.09
C ARG A 221 6.61 -9.62 -13.15
N THR A 222 6.85 -8.85 -12.08
CA THR A 222 8.07 -8.05 -11.94
C THR A 222 9.07 -8.68 -10.99
N LYS A 223 8.62 -9.58 -10.12
CA LYS A 223 9.43 -10.33 -9.16
C LYS A 223 10.22 -9.44 -8.17
N LEU A 224 9.74 -8.25 -7.88
CA LEU A 224 10.46 -7.26 -7.07
C LEU A 224 9.84 -7.15 -5.69
N LEU A 225 10.70 -6.99 -4.68
CA LEU A 225 10.34 -6.51 -3.34
C LEU A 225 11.11 -5.21 -3.07
N LEU A 226 10.43 -4.25 -2.45
CA LEU A 226 11.04 -2.98 -2.10
C LEU A 226 10.73 -2.63 -0.64
N ALA A 227 11.69 -1.98 0.04
CA ALA A 227 11.50 -1.43 1.37
C ALA A 227 12.05 0.01 1.45
N SER A 228 11.46 0.85 2.29
CA SER A 228 11.90 2.23 2.54
C SER A 228 11.47 2.71 3.92
N ASN A 229 12.25 3.59 4.51
CA ASN A 229 11.90 4.35 5.72
C ASN A 229 11.13 5.65 5.43
N ASP A 230 10.72 5.88 4.17
CA ASP A 230 10.01 7.11 3.78
C ASP A 230 8.99 6.82 2.67
N ALA A 231 7.72 7.13 2.92
CA ALA A 231 6.61 6.87 2.02
C ALA A 231 6.69 7.67 0.71
N VAL A 232 7.21 8.89 0.77
CA VAL A 232 7.34 9.77 -0.40
C VAL A 232 8.50 9.31 -1.27
N SER A 233 9.63 8.96 -0.67
CA SER A 233 10.79 8.36 -1.37
C SER A 233 10.41 7.07 -2.07
N MET A 234 9.67 6.18 -1.39
CA MET A 234 9.19 4.94 -1.97
C MET A 234 8.30 5.19 -3.18
N ASP A 235 7.29 6.05 -3.06
CA ASP A 235 6.37 6.33 -4.16
C ASP A 235 7.05 7.10 -5.31
N HIS A 236 8.01 7.97 -4.99
CA HIS A 236 8.84 8.67 -5.97
C HIS A 236 9.68 7.67 -6.77
N PHE A 237 10.31 6.70 -6.10
CA PHE A 237 11.07 5.64 -6.76
C PHE A 237 10.16 4.74 -7.60
N CYS A 238 9.04 4.27 -7.03
CA CYS A 238 8.06 3.43 -7.75
C CYS A 238 7.50 4.12 -9.00
N ALA A 239 7.26 5.44 -8.95
CA ALA A 239 6.81 6.19 -10.11
C ALA A 239 7.84 6.10 -11.25
N ARG A 240 9.11 6.34 -10.97
CA ARG A 240 10.21 6.20 -11.95
C ARG A 240 10.33 4.77 -12.45
N LEU A 241 10.29 3.79 -11.53
CA LEU A 241 10.39 2.37 -11.83
C LEU A 241 9.36 1.91 -12.86
N ILE A 242 8.13 2.42 -12.79
CA ILE A 242 7.06 2.04 -13.73
C ILE A 242 6.87 3.02 -14.91
N GLY A 243 7.72 4.05 -15.00
CA GLY A 243 7.81 4.93 -16.17
C GLY A 243 7.04 6.25 -16.08
N PHE A 244 6.68 6.71 -14.86
CA PHE A 244 6.08 8.02 -14.67
C PHE A 244 7.07 9.06 -14.16
N ARG A 245 6.83 10.31 -14.51
CA ARG A 245 7.49 11.45 -13.87
C ARG A 245 6.85 11.70 -12.52
N PRO A 246 7.59 11.64 -11.38
CA PRO A 246 7.00 11.78 -10.03
C PRO A 246 6.21 13.07 -9.85
N GLY A 247 6.71 14.22 -10.34
CA GLY A 247 6.01 15.51 -10.28
C GLY A 247 4.65 15.55 -11.01
N SER A 248 4.36 14.56 -11.87
CA SER A 248 3.07 14.43 -12.53
C SER A 248 2.03 13.66 -11.70
N ILE A 249 2.41 13.16 -10.52
CA ILE A 249 1.57 12.41 -9.60
C ILE A 249 1.08 13.36 -8.52
N PRO A 250 -0.26 13.62 -8.42
CA PRO A 250 -0.77 14.67 -7.54
C PRO A 250 -0.33 14.56 -6.08
N PRO A 251 -0.44 13.41 -5.37
CA PRO A 251 -0.02 13.33 -3.98
C PRO A 251 1.48 13.58 -3.79
N LEU A 252 2.35 13.10 -4.69
CA LEU A 252 3.79 13.34 -4.60
C LEU A 252 4.13 14.83 -4.76
N ARG A 253 3.47 15.51 -5.72
CA ARG A 253 3.66 16.95 -5.89
C ARG A 253 3.19 17.74 -4.66
N ILE A 254 2.06 17.34 -4.06
CA ILE A 254 1.54 17.97 -2.84
C ILE A 254 2.50 17.72 -1.68
N ALA A 255 3.00 16.50 -1.51
CA ALA A 255 3.97 16.14 -0.48
C ALA A 255 5.25 16.99 -0.58
N ALA A 256 5.84 17.07 -1.78
CA ALA A 256 7.04 17.88 -2.03
C ALA A 256 6.81 19.37 -1.69
N ASN A 257 5.67 19.93 -2.09
CA ASN A 257 5.32 21.35 -1.82
C ASN A 257 5.04 21.64 -0.34
N ASN A 258 4.79 20.61 0.48
CA ASN A 258 4.47 20.76 1.91
C ASN A 258 5.54 20.15 2.83
N GLY A 259 6.68 19.73 2.30
CA GLY A 259 7.78 19.18 3.10
C GLY A 259 7.45 17.84 3.79
N LEU A 260 6.51 17.06 3.23
CA LEU A 260 6.21 15.73 3.73
C LEU A 260 7.13 14.71 3.05
N GLY A 261 7.94 14.00 3.84
CA GLY A 261 8.88 13.01 3.35
C GLY A 261 10.01 13.60 2.49
N SER A 262 10.73 12.77 1.77
CA SER A 262 11.87 13.16 0.95
C SER A 262 11.73 12.71 -0.50
N THR A 263 12.18 13.55 -1.43
CA THR A 263 12.35 13.18 -2.85
C THR A 263 13.81 12.86 -3.19
N VAL A 264 14.71 13.02 -2.20
CA VAL A 264 16.13 12.66 -2.29
C VAL A 264 16.37 11.45 -1.39
N TYR A 265 16.88 10.38 -1.94
CA TYR A 265 17.07 9.10 -1.26
C TYR A 265 18.22 8.31 -1.87
N GLU A 266 18.83 7.48 -1.05
CA GLU A 266 19.78 6.46 -1.49
C GLU A 266 19.02 5.25 -2.04
N VAL A 267 19.55 4.59 -3.07
CA VAL A 267 19.01 3.32 -3.58
C VAL A 267 20.02 2.22 -3.30
N ARG A 268 19.57 1.14 -2.66
CA ARG A 268 20.38 -0.05 -2.38
C ARG A 268 19.77 -1.29 -3.00
N GLY A 269 20.62 -2.28 -3.31
CA GLY A 269 20.24 -3.56 -3.92
C GLY A 269 20.32 -3.51 -5.45
N ASN A 270 19.47 -4.29 -6.13
CA ASN A 270 19.55 -4.57 -7.55
C ASN A 270 18.37 -3.97 -8.36
N PRO A 271 18.30 -2.64 -8.54
CA PRO A 271 17.27 -2.04 -9.38
C PRO A 271 17.45 -2.48 -10.85
N PRO A 272 16.35 -2.61 -11.62
CA PRO A 272 16.46 -2.87 -13.05
C PRO A 272 17.17 -1.71 -13.76
N ASP A 273 18.05 -2.04 -14.72
CA ASP A 273 18.71 -1.08 -15.58
C ASP A 273 18.21 -1.25 -17.03
N PRO A 274 17.65 -0.22 -17.69
CA PRO A 274 17.31 1.08 -17.11
C PRO A 274 16.18 1.01 -16.08
N LEU A 275 16.17 1.95 -15.12
CA LEU A 275 15.13 2.08 -14.10
C LEU A 275 13.81 2.54 -14.74
N ASN A 276 13.24 1.71 -15.58
CA ASN A 276 11.97 1.95 -16.24
C ASN A 276 11.39 0.65 -16.80
N LEU A 277 10.45 0.07 -16.09
CA LEU A 277 9.74 -1.14 -16.51
C LEU A 277 8.70 -0.86 -17.63
N LYS A 278 8.52 0.39 -18.04
CA LYS A 278 7.59 0.81 -19.11
C LYS A 278 6.21 0.20 -18.96
N PHE A 279 5.57 0.42 -17.81
CA PHE A 279 4.21 -0.05 -17.59
C PHE A 279 3.25 0.58 -18.59
N ARG A 280 2.34 -0.23 -19.11
CA ARG A 280 1.24 0.27 -19.93
C ARG A 280 0.33 1.15 -19.07
N PHE A 281 -0.15 2.24 -19.65
CA PHE A 281 -1.12 3.11 -19.02
C PHE A 281 -2.15 3.53 -20.06
N LEU A 282 -3.44 3.40 -19.74
CA LEU A 282 -4.48 3.79 -20.68
C LEU A 282 -4.56 5.32 -20.76
N PRO A 283 -4.56 5.91 -21.95
CA PRO A 283 -4.79 7.34 -22.13
C PRO A 283 -6.14 7.78 -21.53
N LYS A 284 -6.20 9.00 -21.01
CA LYS A 284 -7.41 9.54 -20.34
C LYS A 284 -8.68 9.40 -21.17
N TRP A 285 -8.62 9.61 -22.49
CA TRP A 285 -9.77 9.47 -23.36
C TRP A 285 -10.31 8.04 -23.47
N LYS A 286 -9.43 7.03 -23.46
CA LYS A 286 -9.83 5.62 -23.41
C LYS A 286 -10.43 5.23 -22.05
N GLN A 287 -9.99 5.87 -20.98
CA GLN A 287 -10.56 5.69 -19.64
C GLN A 287 -11.98 6.27 -19.57
N LEU A 288 -12.16 7.49 -20.08
CA LEU A 288 -13.47 8.16 -20.14
C LEU A 288 -14.46 7.39 -21.03
N PHE A 289 -14.02 6.87 -22.18
CA PHE A 289 -14.84 6.07 -23.06
C PHE A 289 -15.33 4.77 -22.39
N LYS A 290 -14.45 4.05 -21.67
CA LYS A 290 -14.85 2.86 -20.91
C LYS A 290 -15.78 3.18 -19.74
N MET A 291 -15.63 4.33 -19.08
CA MET A 291 -16.57 4.78 -18.05
C MET A 291 -17.93 5.17 -18.65
N GLY A 292 -17.95 5.81 -19.82
CA GLY A 292 -19.18 6.17 -20.54
C GLY A 292 -19.95 4.94 -21.05
N VAL A 293 -19.27 3.96 -21.60
CA VAL A 293 -19.90 2.69 -22.07
C VAL A 293 -20.44 1.87 -20.88
N GLY A 294 -19.77 1.90 -19.72
CA GLY A 294 -20.27 1.25 -18.50
C GLY A 294 -21.53 1.91 -17.92
N LEU A 295 -21.75 3.19 -18.19
CA LEU A 295 -23.00 3.89 -17.82
C LEU A 295 -24.14 3.67 -18.81
N LEU A 296 -23.82 3.48 -20.10
CA LEU A 296 -24.81 3.20 -21.14
C LEU A 296 -25.23 1.72 -21.21
N GLY A 297 -24.37 0.79 -20.78
CA GLY A 297 -24.66 -0.65 -20.75
C GLY A 297 -25.51 -1.13 -19.57
N ARG A 298 -25.89 -0.26 -18.62
CA ARG A 298 -26.84 -0.58 -17.55
C ARG A 298 -28.28 -0.16 -17.84
N GLY A 299 -28.54 0.35 -19.02
CA GLY A 299 -29.85 0.86 -19.44
C GLY A 299 -30.59 0.03 -20.47
N VAL A 300 -30.07 -1.16 -20.87
CA VAL A 300 -30.73 -2.00 -21.92
C VAL A 300 -30.69 -3.47 -21.51
N GLU A 301 -31.27 -3.79 -20.36
CA GLU A 301 -31.74 -5.15 -20.05
C GLU A 301 -32.94 -5.02 -19.11
N ASN A 302 -34.08 -4.61 -19.66
CA ASN A 302 -35.43 -4.90 -19.18
C ASN A 302 -36.38 -4.38 -20.24
N GLU A 303 -36.69 -5.22 -21.21
CA GLU A 303 -37.97 -5.31 -21.95
C GLU A 303 -37.72 -6.31 -23.08
N GLU A 304 -38.14 -7.55 -22.83
CA GLU A 304 -38.87 -8.41 -23.78
C GLU A 304 -38.91 -9.83 -23.21
N ASP A 305 -40.19 -10.23 -22.94
CA ASP A 305 -40.81 -11.54 -22.71
C ASP A 305 -40.61 -12.23 -21.35
#